data_0f1b8770fe8e9c3e6c53ffe7753cc891
#
_entry.id   0f1b8770fe8e9c3e6c53ffe7753cc891
#
_cell.length_a   1.000
_cell.length_b   1.000
_cell.length_c   1.000
_cell.angle_alpha   90.00
_cell.angle_beta   90.00
_cell.angle_gamma   90.00
#
_symmetry.space_group_name_H-M   'P 1'
#
loop_
_entity.id
_entity.type
_entity.pdbx_description
1 polymer ?
#
loop_
_entity_poly.entity_id
_entity_poly.type
_entity_poly.pdbx_seq_one_letter_code
_entity_poly.pdbx_strand_id
1 'polypeptide(L)'
;MVTEAPLLADEADHPQQVVATHGERRIVVMDSARYVDARNRDTDVVVPASYLGVLPARLIVPHRPRAVIGHDGAVGMDGAGIAGLWYLEALGIPAATASAASSELGNGMDQYTCGVISRLNIYAERCGVVEGMPVTEAARLLACNDPAGGIEVGTKIRRQVMATSPAGRELVVTDSITFARPEDSRNVLVTAGHTGRSGAGFLLEVSPHGFICADGGRAKNDSGIAGLAIVEEHGLAGGSFDAWTAPIGDAFKAYEIGKVGACNRLAAARGVEVGMAVSQAATALLLHED
;
A
#
# COMPACT_ATOMS: atom_id res chain seq x y z
N MET A 1 -18.06 -19.04 -21.20
CA MET A 1 -18.10 -17.62 -21.52
C MET A 1 -18.99 -16.97 -20.47
N VAL A 2 -18.42 -16.13 -19.62
CA VAL A 2 -19.22 -15.31 -18.69
C VAL A 2 -19.70 -14.12 -19.53
N THR A 3 -21.00 -14.10 -19.85
CA THR A 3 -21.61 -12.92 -20.47
C THR A 3 -21.62 -11.81 -19.43
N GLU A 4 -20.90 -10.71 -19.69
CA GLU A 4 -21.05 -9.49 -18.90
C GLU A 4 -22.52 -9.06 -18.94
N ALA A 5 -23.14 -8.92 -17.76
CA ALA A 5 -24.44 -8.30 -17.67
C ALA A 5 -24.36 -6.87 -18.23
N PRO A 6 -25.28 -6.42 -19.08
CA PRO A 6 -25.24 -5.05 -19.59
C PRO A 6 -25.30 -4.07 -18.42
N LEU A 7 -24.37 -3.09 -18.42
CA LEU A 7 -24.46 -1.93 -17.55
C LEU A 7 -25.80 -1.23 -17.85
N LEU A 8 -26.41 -0.65 -16.81
CA LEU A 8 -27.57 0.23 -17.02
C LEU A 8 -27.14 1.32 -18.02
N ALA A 9 -27.79 1.35 -19.17
CA ALA A 9 -27.29 2.11 -20.32
C ALA A 9 -27.86 3.53 -20.40
N ASP A 10 -28.83 3.90 -19.56
CA ASP A 10 -29.55 5.17 -19.67
C ASP A 10 -29.44 6.00 -18.41
N GLU A 11 -29.10 7.29 -18.54
CA GLU A 11 -29.03 8.25 -17.45
C GLU A 11 -30.36 8.40 -16.70
N ALA A 12 -31.49 8.15 -17.33
CA ALA A 12 -32.81 8.17 -16.71
C ALA A 12 -32.98 7.08 -15.63
N ASP A 13 -32.22 5.98 -15.76
CA ASP A 13 -32.23 4.86 -14.81
C ASP A 13 -31.24 5.05 -13.64
N HIS A 14 -30.52 6.18 -13.64
CA HIS A 14 -29.50 6.50 -12.63
C HIS A 14 -29.96 7.66 -11.73
N PRO A 15 -30.82 7.41 -10.73
CA PRO A 15 -31.27 8.46 -9.83
C PRO A 15 -30.11 8.98 -8.98
N GLN A 16 -29.91 10.30 -9.06
CA GLN A 16 -28.88 11.04 -8.33
C GLN A 16 -29.47 12.31 -7.76
N GLN A 17 -29.07 12.68 -6.54
CA GLN A 17 -29.51 13.91 -5.89
C GLN A 17 -28.30 14.78 -5.56
N VAL A 18 -28.26 16.02 -6.11
CA VAL A 18 -27.30 17.04 -5.71
C VAL A 18 -27.76 17.64 -4.39
N VAL A 19 -26.94 17.50 -3.34
CA VAL A 19 -27.26 17.97 -1.98
C VAL A 19 -26.51 19.24 -1.60
N ALA A 20 -25.39 19.52 -2.26
CA ALA A 20 -24.62 20.76 -2.08
C ALA A 20 -23.78 21.08 -3.30
N THR A 21 -23.37 22.35 -3.43
CA THR A 21 -22.46 22.83 -4.48
C THR A 21 -21.39 23.76 -3.88
N HIS A 22 -20.18 23.68 -4.41
CA HIS A 22 -19.03 24.52 -4.07
C HIS A 22 -18.35 25.00 -5.36
N GLY A 23 -18.79 26.14 -5.89
CA GLY A 23 -18.45 26.57 -7.25
C GLY A 23 -19.03 25.59 -8.28
N GLU A 24 -18.19 25.05 -9.16
CA GLU A 24 -18.57 24.02 -10.14
C GLU A 24 -18.62 22.60 -9.57
N ARG A 25 -18.13 22.40 -8.35
CA ARG A 25 -18.05 21.09 -7.69
C ARG A 25 -19.32 20.78 -6.94
N ARG A 26 -19.85 19.58 -7.10
CA ARG A 26 -21.11 19.15 -6.49
C ARG A 26 -20.89 18.00 -5.53
N ILE A 27 -21.74 17.90 -4.52
CA ILE A 27 -21.89 16.69 -3.69
C ILE A 27 -23.16 15.99 -4.16
N VAL A 28 -23.01 14.77 -4.64
CA VAL A 28 -24.08 14.00 -5.29
C VAL A 28 -24.29 12.70 -4.55
N VAL A 29 -25.50 12.52 -4.02
CA VAL A 29 -25.92 11.36 -3.24
C VAL A 29 -26.70 10.39 -4.11
N MET A 30 -26.50 9.09 -3.90
CA MET A 30 -27.20 8.02 -4.61
C MET A 30 -27.22 6.72 -3.81
N ASP A 31 -28.22 5.89 -4.04
CA ASP A 31 -28.42 4.63 -3.31
C ASP A 31 -27.47 3.51 -3.78
N SER A 32 -26.89 3.64 -4.97
CA SER A 32 -26.03 2.62 -5.55
C SER A 32 -24.84 3.21 -6.31
N ALA A 33 -23.68 2.58 -6.18
CA ALA A 33 -22.49 2.87 -7.01
C ALA A 33 -22.73 2.66 -8.51
N ARG A 34 -23.75 1.87 -8.89
CA ARG A 34 -24.17 1.66 -10.28
C ARG A 34 -24.76 2.90 -10.91
N TYR A 35 -25.15 3.87 -10.11
CA TYR A 35 -25.75 5.13 -10.59
C TYR A 35 -24.70 6.22 -10.89
N VAL A 36 -23.42 5.97 -10.57
CA VAL A 36 -22.34 6.86 -10.99
C VAL A 36 -22.17 6.77 -12.50
N ASP A 37 -22.18 7.90 -13.19
CA ASP A 37 -22.11 7.98 -14.64
C ASP A 37 -21.34 9.22 -15.14
N ALA A 38 -21.39 9.51 -16.43
CA ALA A 38 -20.63 10.58 -17.07
C ALA A 38 -20.93 11.99 -16.48
N ARG A 39 -22.10 12.20 -15.86
CA ARG A 39 -22.46 13.47 -15.20
C ARG A 39 -21.56 13.82 -14.04
N ASN A 40 -20.91 12.81 -13.42
CA ASN A 40 -20.11 12.98 -12.20
C ASN A 40 -18.62 13.25 -12.47
N ARG A 41 -18.23 13.27 -13.76
CA ARG A 41 -16.82 13.33 -14.15
C ARG A 41 -16.14 14.60 -13.62
N ASP A 42 -14.97 14.39 -12.98
CA ASP A 42 -13.98 15.38 -12.55
C ASP A 42 -14.47 16.41 -11.50
N THR A 43 -15.78 16.67 -11.39
CA THR A 43 -16.35 17.73 -10.56
C THR A 43 -17.04 17.23 -9.29
N ASP A 44 -17.62 16.03 -9.32
CA ASP A 44 -18.52 15.59 -8.26
C ASP A 44 -17.82 14.76 -7.18
N VAL A 45 -18.13 15.07 -5.94
CA VAL A 45 -17.98 14.15 -4.80
C VAL A 45 -19.21 13.26 -4.78
N VAL A 46 -19.05 11.98 -5.13
CA VAL A 46 -20.17 11.03 -5.13
C VAL A 46 -20.27 10.30 -3.80
N VAL A 47 -21.50 10.17 -3.29
CA VAL A 47 -21.81 9.49 -2.03
C VAL A 47 -22.77 8.33 -2.31
N PRO A 48 -22.28 7.23 -2.93
CA PRO A 48 -23.09 6.05 -3.18
C PRO A 48 -23.19 5.19 -1.91
N ALA A 49 -24.40 4.79 -1.52
CA ALA A 49 -24.63 3.93 -0.37
C ALA A 49 -24.37 2.43 -0.66
N SER A 50 -23.47 2.13 -1.58
CA SER A 50 -22.93 0.79 -1.77
C SER A 50 -21.69 0.59 -0.91
N TYR A 51 -21.46 -0.65 -0.45
CA TYR A 51 -20.16 -0.99 0.14
C TYR A 51 -19.03 -0.66 -0.86
N LEU A 52 -17.89 -0.19 -0.36
CA LEU A 52 -16.78 0.25 -1.21
C LEU A 52 -15.73 -0.87 -1.39
N GLY A 53 -16.20 -2.03 -1.85
CA GLY A 53 -15.31 -3.12 -2.29
C GLY A 53 -14.79 -2.89 -3.71
N VAL A 54 -14.02 -3.85 -4.23
CA VAL A 54 -13.39 -3.77 -5.56
C VAL A 54 -14.44 -3.64 -6.68
N LEU A 55 -15.55 -4.38 -6.62
CA LEU A 55 -16.57 -4.34 -7.67
C LEU A 55 -17.24 -2.97 -7.77
N PRO A 56 -17.77 -2.35 -6.68
CA PRO A 56 -18.28 -0.99 -6.77
C PRO A 56 -17.24 0.04 -7.21
N ALA A 57 -16.00 -0.06 -6.75
CA ALA A 57 -14.94 0.83 -7.21
C ALA A 57 -14.70 0.72 -8.72
N ARG A 58 -14.72 -0.49 -9.29
CA ARG A 58 -14.61 -0.72 -10.75
C ARG A 58 -15.79 -0.14 -11.54
N LEU A 59 -16.98 -0.04 -10.96
CA LEU A 59 -18.12 0.63 -11.58
C LEU A 59 -17.96 2.15 -11.60
N ILE A 60 -17.35 2.71 -10.56
CA ILE A 60 -17.16 4.16 -10.38
C ILE A 60 -16.01 4.70 -11.26
N VAL A 61 -14.88 3.98 -11.31
CA VAL A 61 -13.64 4.45 -11.94
C VAL A 61 -13.76 4.92 -13.39
N PRO A 62 -14.53 4.29 -14.29
CA PRO A 62 -14.68 4.75 -15.68
C PRO A 62 -15.22 6.20 -15.77
N HIS A 63 -15.96 6.62 -14.77
CA HIS A 63 -16.60 7.93 -14.73
C HIS A 63 -15.74 9.00 -14.04
N ARG A 64 -14.63 8.60 -13.38
CA ARG A 64 -13.63 9.50 -12.78
C ARG A 64 -14.25 10.64 -11.97
N PRO A 65 -15.05 10.36 -10.94
CA PRO A 65 -15.53 11.42 -10.07
C PRO A 65 -14.33 12.06 -9.33
N ARG A 66 -14.54 13.28 -8.84
CA ARG A 66 -13.55 13.98 -8.03
C ARG A 66 -13.14 13.20 -6.77
N ALA A 67 -14.13 12.65 -6.07
CA ALA A 67 -13.92 11.85 -4.87
C ALA A 67 -15.12 10.92 -4.62
N VAL A 68 -14.93 9.93 -3.76
CA VAL A 68 -15.96 8.92 -3.43
C VAL A 68 -16.08 8.76 -1.92
N ILE A 69 -17.32 8.73 -1.40
CA ILE A 69 -17.62 8.25 -0.04
C ILE A 69 -18.61 7.10 -0.15
N GLY A 70 -18.13 5.87 -0.05
CA GLY A 70 -18.99 4.68 -0.05
C GLY A 70 -19.36 4.24 1.36
N HIS A 71 -20.02 3.08 1.48
CA HIS A 71 -20.31 2.42 2.75
C HIS A 71 -19.23 1.39 3.07
N ASP A 72 -18.88 1.15 4.35
CA ASP A 72 -17.82 0.19 4.70
C ASP A 72 -18.26 -1.27 4.66
N GLY A 73 -19.58 -1.54 4.55
CA GLY A 73 -20.11 -2.90 4.53
C GLY A 73 -19.71 -3.71 5.75
N ALA A 74 -19.55 -3.07 6.91
CA ALA A 74 -19.00 -3.65 8.15
C ALA A 74 -17.59 -4.25 7.94
N VAL A 75 -16.81 -3.68 7.01
CA VAL A 75 -15.47 -4.11 6.59
C VAL A 75 -15.48 -5.47 5.87
N GLY A 76 -16.25 -6.44 6.38
CA GLY A 76 -16.37 -7.78 5.83
C GLY A 76 -15.12 -8.65 6.01
N MET A 77 -15.21 -9.91 5.60
CA MET A 77 -14.08 -10.84 5.62
C MET A 77 -12.95 -10.32 4.75
N ASP A 78 -11.72 -10.37 5.26
CA ASP A 78 -10.49 -9.93 4.58
C ASP A 78 -10.53 -8.46 4.08
N GLY A 79 -11.39 -7.61 4.68
CA GLY A 79 -11.53 -6.22 4.29
C GLY A 79 -12.28 -6.02 2.96
N ALA A 80 -13.02 -7.01 2.48
CA ALA A 80 -13.67 -6.97 1.17
C ALA A 80 -14.66 -5.80 1.02
N GLY A 81 -15.27 -5.35 2.12
CA GLY A 81 -16.20 -4.23 2.13
C GLY A 81 -15.56 -2.86 1.85
N ILE A 82 -14.26 -2.74 2.08
CA ILE A 82 -13.47 -1.49 1.94
C ILE A 82 -12.31 -1.60 0.94
N ALA A 83 -12.12 -2.75 0.30
CA ALA A 83 -10.98 -2.99 -0.60
C ALA A 83 -10.92 -2.02 -1.79
N GLY A 84 -12.02 -1.40 -2.15
CA GLY A 84 -12.08 -0.34 -3.16
C GLY A 84 -11.31 0.92 -2.79
N LEU A 85 -11.04 1.18 -1.50
CA LEU A 85 -10.22 2.33 -1.07
C LEU A 85 -8.83 2.27 -1.68
N TRP A 86 -8.16 1.11 -1.62
CA TRP A 86 -6.82 0.93 -2.21
C TRP A 86 -6.85 0.93 -3.74
N TYR A 87 -7.94 0.42 -4.33
CA TYR A 87 -8.11 0.47 -5.79
C TYR A 87 -8.23 1.91 -6.28
N LEU A 88 -9.02 2.75 -5.60
CA LEU A 88 -9.15 4.18 -5.89
C LEU A 88 -7.87 4.96 -5.57
N GLU A 89 -7.17 4.58 -4.50
CA GLU A 89 -5.87 5.16 -4.15
C GLU A 89 -4.84 4.96 -5.26
N ALA A 90 -4.74 3.76 -5.81
CA ALA A 90 -3.83 3.47 -6.93
C ALA A 90 -4.10 4.32 -8.18
N LEU A 91 -5.30 4.89 -8.29
CA LEU A 91 -5.73 5.76 -9.39
C LEU A 91 -5.75 7.25 -9.02
N GLY A 92 -5.30 7.59 -7.80
CA GLY A 92 -5.23 8.96 -7.32
C GLY A 92 -6.58 9.59 -6.98
N ILE A 93 -7.63 8.79 -6.78
CA ILE A 93 -8.97 9.27 -6.45
C ILE A 93 -9.15 9.30 -4.94
N PRO A 94 -9.40 10.47 -4.31
CA PRO A 94 -9.72 10.57 -2.90
C PRO A 94 -10.95 9.73 -2.56
N ALA A 95 -10.84 8.85 -1.55
CA ALA A 95 -11.95 7.99 -1.16
C ALA A 95 -12.02 7.73 0.33
N ALA A 96 -13.24 7.62 0.84
CA ALA A 96 -13.54 7.29 2.23
C ALA A 96 -14.76 6.36 2.30
N THR A 97 -15.00 5.77 3.48
CA THR A 97 -16.18 4.96 3.75
C THR A 97 -16.92 5.43 5.00
N ALA A 98 -18.25 5.41 4.95
CA ALA A 98 -19.11 5.57 6.10
C ALA A 98 -19.30 4.23 6.84
N SER A 99 -19.35 4.29 8.18
CA SER A 99 -19.52 3.12 9.03
C SER A 99 -20.92 2.51 8.92
N ALA A 100 -21.00 1.20 8.81
CA ALA A 100 -22.23 0.42 8.91
C ALA A 100 -22.97 0.58 10.24
N ALA A 101 -22.28 1.05 11.29
CA ALA A 101 -22.92 1.34 12.56
C ALA A 101 -23.64 2.71 12.57
N SER A 102 -23.36 3.60 11.60
CA SER A 102 -23.88 4.96 11.57
C SER A 102 -24.81 5.25 10.40
N SER A 103 -24.88 4.39 9.39
CA SER A 103 -25.69 4.62 8.19
C SER A 103 -26.22 3.33 7.59
N GLU A 104 -27.34 3.47 6.85
CA GLU A 104 -28.00 2.37 6.16
C GLU A 104 -27.34 2.06 4.82
N LEU A 105 -27.00 0.80 4.59
CA LEU A 105 -26.54 0.33 3.28
C LEU A 105 -27.70 0.43 2.25
N GLY A 106 -27.46 1.07 1.10
CA GLY A 106 -28.46 1.26 0.06
C GLY A 106 -29.35 2.50 0.25
N ASN A 107 -29.06 3.35 1.21
CA ASN A 107 -29.75 4.62 1.45
C ASN A 107 -28.75 5.79 1.43
N GLY A 108 -28.59 6.40 0.27
CA GLY A 108 -27.59 7.45 0.07
C GLY A 108 -27.83 8.68 0.93
N MET A 109 -29.08 9.06 1.12
CA MET A 109 -29.41 10.24 1.92
C MET A 109 -29.14 10.01 3.41
N ASP A 110 -29.46 8.83 3.94
CA ASP A 110 -29.12 8.45 5.31
C ASP A 110 -27.60 8.41 5.50
N GLN A 111 -26.86 7.77 4.56
CA GLN A 111 -25.40 7.78 4.59
C GLN A 111 -24.82 9.19 4.61
N TYR A 112 -25.37 10.12 3.83
CA TYR A 112 -24.92 11.51 3.80
C TYR A 112 -25.20 12.25 5.11
N THR A 113 -26.41 12.09 5.67
CA THR A 113 -26.88 12.89 6.81
C THR A 113 -26.47 12.32 8.18
N CYS A 114 -26.40 10.99 8.30
CA CYS A 114 -26.13 10.27 9.57
C CYS A 114 -24.77 9.59 9.60
N GLY A 115 -24.17 9.34 8.44
CA GLY A 115 -22.94 8.57 8.33
C GLY A 115 -21.73 9.24 9.00
N VAL A 116 -20.84 8.40 9.53
CA VAL A 116 -19.55 8.77 10.14
C VAL A 116 -18.44 8.04 9.41
N ILE A 117 -17.37 8.72 9.04
CA ILE A 117 -16.23 8.15 8.32
C ILE A 117 -15.56 7.09 9.18
N SER A 118 -15.43 5.87 8.63
CA SER A 118 -14.79 4.73 9.30
C SER A 118 -13.39 4.44 8.76
N ARG A 119 -13.16 4.62 7.47
CA ARG A 119 -11.86 4.43 6.79
C ARG A 119 -11.73 5.41 5.64
N LEU A 120 -10.47 5.69 5.27
CA LEU A 120 -10.16 6.59 4.15
C LEU A 120 -8.81 6.23 3.53
N ASN A 121 -8.60 6.65 2.29
CA ASN A 121 -7.29 6.53 1.64
C ASN A 121 -6.44 7.80 1.85
N ILE A 122 -5.15 7.71 1.49
CA ILE A 122 -4.19 8.80 1.68
C ILE A 122 -4.60 10.11 0.98
N TYR A 123 -5.31 10.05 -0.13
CA TYR A 123 -5.73 11.25 -0.86
C TYR A 123 -6.90 11.95 -0.16
N ALA A 124 -7.83 11.21 0.44
CA ALA A 124 -8.87 11.80 1.28
C ALA A 124 -8.27 12.42 2.56
N GLU A 125 -7.30 11.76 3.19
CA GLU A 125 -6.55 12.30 4.33
C GLU A 125 -5.87 13.63 3.96
N ARG A 126 -5.22 13.70 2.80
CA ARG A 126 -4.58 14.93 2.30
C ARG A 126 -5.56 16.05 1.99
N CYS A 127 -6.83 15.75 1.75
CA CYS A 127 -7.90 16.74 1.66
C CYS A 127 -8.39 17.20 3.05
N GLY A 128 -7.88 16.62 4.15
CA GLY A 128 -8.25 16.96 5.52
C GLY A 128 -9.35 16.08 6.11
N VAL A 129 -9.74 14.99 5.44
CA VAL A 129 -10.70 14.02 5.99
C VAL A 129 -10.02 13.16 7.05
N VAL A 130 -10.72 12.85 8.14
CA VAL A 130 -10.25 11.99 9.23
C VAL A 130 -11.32 10.98 9.64
N GLU A 131 -10.92 9.85 10.21
CA GLU A 131 -11.85 8.89 10.81
C GLU A 131 -12.66 9.54 11.93
N GLY A 132 -13.92 9.17 12.08
CA GLY A 132 -14.85 9.75 13.05
C GLY A 132 -15.54 11.04 12.58
N MET A 133 -15.17 11.60 11.43
CA MET A 133 -15.80 12.81 10.87
C MET A 133 -17.19 12.49 10.31
N PRO A 134 -18.18 13.40 10.44
CA PRO A 134 -19.46 13.28 9.73
C PRO A 134 -19.26 13.25 8.21
N VAL A 135 -20.04 12.42 7.49
CA VAL A 135 -19.96 12.32 6.01
C VAL A 135 -20.23 13.67 5.35
N THR A 136 -21.15 14.49 5.89
CA THR A 136 -21.43 15.85 5.38
C THR A 136 -20.19 16.74 5.38
N GLU A 137 -19.39 16.70 6.45
CA GLU A 137 -18.16 17.47 6.57
C GLU A 137 -17.05 16.90 5.67
N ALA A 138 -16.87 15.58 5.65
CA ALA A 138 -15.91 14.91 4.78
C ALA A 138 -16.19 15.22 3.30
N ALA A 139 -17.45 15.12 2.86
CA ALA A 139 -17.85 15.45 1.50
C ALA A 139 -17.56 16.93 1.16
N ARG A 140 -17.80 17.85 2.08
CA ARG A 140 -17.46 19.26 1.92
C ARG A 140 -15.95 19.47 1.76
N LEU A 141 -15.13 18.83 2.60
CA LEU A 141 -13.66 18.92 2.49
C LEU A 141 -13.18 18.38 1.15
N LEU A 142 -13.68 17.23 0.70
CA LEU A 142 -13.36 16.63 -0.60
C LEU A 142 -13.82 17.51 -1.77
N ALA A 143 -14.91 18.26 -1.62
CA ALA A 143 -15.34 19.23 -2.62
C ALA A 143 -14.49 20.50 -2.65
N CYS A 144 -14.04 21.00 -1.48
CA CYS A 144 -13.32 22.27 -1.37
C CYS A 144 -11.82 22.13 -1.59
N ASN A 145 -11.20 21.02 -1.13
CA ASN A 145 -9.76 20.88 -1.08
C ASN A 145 -9.26 19.92 -2.16
N ASP A 146 -8.10 20.24 -2.72
CA ASP A 146 -7.31 19.30 -3.49
C ASP A 146 -6.33 18.55 -2.55
N PRO A 147 -5.95 17.29 -2.85
CA PRO A 147 -5.02 16.57 -2.02
C PRO A 147 -3.70 17.35 -1.83
N ALA A 148 -3.34 17.68 -0.60
CA ALA A 148 -2.11 18.39 -0.31
C ALA A 148 -0.91 17.56 -0.81
N GLY A 149 0.04 18.21 -1.50
CA GLY A 149 1.22 17.57 -2.07
C GLY A 149 1.04 17.02 -3.49
N GLY A 150 -0.13 17.22 -4.11
CA GLY A 150 -0.43 16.72 -5.46
C GLY A 150 -0.58 15.20 -5.54
N ILE A 151 -0.94 14.70 -6.72
CA ILE A 151 -0.93 13.27 -7.03
C ILE A 151 0.45 12.97 -7.61
N GLU A 152 1.38 12.50 -6.80
CA GLU A 152 2.62 11.94 -7.32
C GLU A 152 2.35 10.52 -7.84
N VAL A 153 2.13 10.41 -9.13
CA VAL A 153 2.15 9.12 -9.83
C VAL A 153 3.60 8.79 -10.11
N GLY A 154 4.23 8.07 -9.21
CA GLY A 154 5.62 7.65 -9.37
C GLY A 154 6.06 6.79 -8.21
N THR A 155 6.94 5.83 -8.49
CA THR A 155 7.59 5.06 -7.42
C THR A 155 8.57 5.96 -6.70
N LYS A 156 8.28 6.33 -5.45
CA LYS A 156 9.29 6.96 -4.59
C LYS A 156 10.32 5.91 -4.21
N ILE A 157 11.51 6.07 -4.75
CA ILE A 157 12.66 5.24 -4.35
C ILE A 157 13.13 5.78 -3.00
N ARG A 158 12.92 5.00 -1.94
CA ARG A 158 13.45 5.30 -0.62
C ARG A 158 14.82 4.63 -0.49
N ARG A 159 15.85 5.39 -0.18
CA ARG A 159 17.20 4.93 0.09
C ARG A 159 17.85 5.84 1.13
N GLN A 160 18.36 5.24 2.21
CA GLN A 160 18.99 5.97 3.31
C GLN A 160 20.15 5.18 3.88
N VAL A 161 21.24 5.87 4.22
CA VAL A 161 22.34 5.35 5.04
C VAL A 161 21.92 5.44 6.50
N MET A 162 21.87 4.31 7.19
CA MET A 162 21.47 4.21 8.59
C MET A 162 22.66 4.27 9.54
N ALA A 163 23.82 3.75 9.11
CA ALA A 163 25.05 3.74 9.89
C ALA A 163 26.28 3.63 8.98
N THR A 164 27.44 4.02 9.48
CA THR A 164 28.73 3.85 8.82
C THR A 164 29.70 3.20 9.81
N SER A 165 30.40 2.14 9.40
CA SER A 165 31.44 1.50 10.21
C SER A 165 32.70 2.36 10.28
N PRO A 166 33.60 2.10 11.24
CA PRO A 166 34.93 2.77 11.31
C PRO A 166 35.77 2.61 10.03
N ALA A 167 35.55 1.49 9.28
CA ALA A 167 36.22 1.23 8.02
C ALA A 167 35.54 1.95 6.81
N GLY A 168 34.52 2.78 7.05
CA GLY A 168 33.82 3.54 6.00
C GLY A 168 32.80 2.72 5.20
N ARG A 169 32.45 1.49 5.65
CA ARG A 169 31.36 0.69 5.07
C ARG A 169 30.04 1.24 5.54
N GLU A 170 29.06 1.38 4.65
CA GLU A 170 27.74 1.88 4.99
C GLU A 170 26.71 0.76 5.17
N LEU A 171 25.76 0.96 6.08
CA LEU A 171 24.51 0.21 6.17
C LEU A 171 23.43 1.00 5.46
N VAL A 172 22.95 0.47 4.35
CA VAL A 172 21.99 1.13 3.47
C VAL A 172 20.65 0.40 3.54
N VAL A 173 19.57 1.13 3.79
CA VAL A 173 18.19 0.63 3.72
C VAL A 173 17.56 1.19 2.45
N THR A 174 17.01 0.28 1.61
CA THR A 174 16.30 0.64 0.37
C THR A 174 15.23 -0.39 0.06
N ASP A 175 14.06 0.04 -0.46
CA ASP A 175 12.90 -0.83 -0.63
C ASP A 175 13.09 -1.99 -1.62
N SER A 176 14.03 -1.89 -2.53
CA SER A 176 14.36 -2.98 -3.46
C SER A 176 15.85 -3.03 -3.78
N ILE A 177 16.37 -4.24 -3.97
CA ILE A 177 17.74 -4.46 -4.46
C ILE A 177 18.00 -3.80 -5.83
N THR A 178 16.97 -3.62 -6.65
CA THR A 178 17.08 -2.94 -7.95
C THR A 178 17.42 -1.45 -7.82
N PHE A 179 17.36 -0.88 -6.62
CA PHE A 179 17.77 0.49 -6.31
C PHE A 179 19.19 0.56 -5.71
N ALA A 180 19.87 -0.60 -5.61
CA ALA A 180 21.27 -0.62 -5.23
C ALA A 180 22.13 0.03 -6.31
N ARG A 181 23.30 0.50 -5.90
CA ARG A 181 24.27 1.22 -6.74
C ARG A 181 25.58 0.41 -6.82
N PRO A 182 26.42 0.64 -7.81
CA PRO A 182 27.72 -0.07 -7.91
C PRO A 182 28.59 0.05 -6.65
N GLU A 183 28.59 1.21 -5.98
CA GLU A 183 29.32 1.43 -4.73
C GLU A 183 28.79 0.61 -3.54
N ASP A 184 27.59 0.05 -3.63
CA ASP A 184 27.02 -0.80 -2.59
C ASP A 184 27.66 -2.20 -2.52
N SER A 185 28.57 -2.52 -3.43
CA SER A 185 29.36 -3.75 -3.37
C SER A 185 30.18 -3.89 -2.08
N ARG A 186 30.55 -2.78 -1.45
CA ARG A 186 31.25 -2.77 -0.14
C ARG A 186 30.35 -2.57 1.06
N ASN A 187 29.05 -2.31 0.85
CA ASN A 187 28.10 -1.92 1.87
C ASN A 187 27.26 -3.12 2.36
N VAL A 188 26.55 -2.94 3.46
CA VAL A 188 25.50 -3.84 3.90
C VAL A 188 24.16 -3.29 3.45
N LEU A 189 23.35 -4.12 2.80
CA LEU A 189 22.05 -3.75 2.26
C LEU A 189 20.90 -4.39 3.05
N VAL A 190 19.93 -3.59 3.48
CA VAL A 190 18.62 -4.07 3.92
C VAL A 190 17.62 -3.70 2.85
N THR A 191 16.97 -4.69 2.24
CA THR A 191 15.94 -4.49 1.21
C THR A 191 14.69 -5.31 1.51
N ALA A 192 13.57 -4.95 0.91
CA ALA A 192 12.30 -5.61 1.21
C ALA A 192 11.76 -6.49 0.07
N GLY A 193 12.55 -6.74 -0.97
CA GLY A 193 12.31 -7.80 -1.95
C GLY A 193 12.64 -9.18 -1.35
N HIS A 194 12.10 -10.25 -1.96
CA HIS A 194 12.35 -11.62 -1.45
C HIS A 194 13.72 -12.17 -1.83
N THR A 195 14.22 -13.12 -1.02
CA THR A 195 15.50 -13.83 -1.24
C THR A 195 15.29 -15.13 -2.06
N GLY A 196 14.32 -15.17 -2.94
CA GLY A 196 14.12 -16.30 -3.84
C GLY A 196 15.15 -16.34 -4.97
N ARG A 197 15.07 -17.35 -5.86
CA ARG A 197 16.05 -17.56 -6.95
C ARG A 197 16.25 -16.33 -7.83
N SER A 198 15.18 -15.62 -8.19
CA SER A 198 15.29 -14.41 -9.01
C SER A 198 15.94 -13.25 -8.25
N GLY A 199 15.74 -13.15 -6.93
CA GLY A 199 16.40 -12.16 -6.08
C GLY A 199 17.92 -12.39 -5.98
N ALA A 200 18.37 -13.65 -5.99
CA ALA A 200 19.77 -14.00 -5.97
C ALA A 200 20.55 -13.39 -7.15
N GLY A 201 19.98 -13.36 -8.34
CA GLY A 201 20.61 -12.75 -9.52
C GLY A 201 20.99 -11.29 -9.29
N PHE A 202 20.07 -10.48 -8.79
CA PHE A 202 20.32 -9.06 -8.48
C PHE A 202 21.34 -8.90 -7.34
N LEU A 203 21.30 -9.78 -6.32
CA LEU A 203 22.25 -9.73 -5.23
C LEU A 203 23.68 -10.04 -5.73
N LEU A 204 23.84 -11.01 -6.63
CA LEU A 204 25.15 -11.36 -7.21
C LEU A 204 25.67 -10.26 -8.15
N GLU A 205 24.79 -9.55 -8.85
CA GLU A 205 25.16 -8.42 -9.70
C GLU A 205 25.77 -7.27 -8.89
N VAL A 206 25.18 -6.95 -7.72
CA VAL A 206 25.68 -5.91 -6.81
C VAL A 206 26.84 -6.44 -5.95
N SER A 207 26.77 -7.69 -5.52
CA SER A 207 27.73 -8.36 -4.60
C SER A 207 28.02 -7.54 -3.34
N PRO A 208 27.02 -7.17 -2.52
CA PRO A 208 27.25 -6.36 -1.31
C PRO A 208 28.09 -7.16 -0.29
N HIS A 209 28.76 -6.45 0.64
CA HIS A 209 29.47 -7.10 1.75
C HIS A 209 28.56 -8.02 2.58
N GLY A 210 27.28 -7.66 2.73
CA GLY A 210 26.24 -8.47 3.34
C GLY A 210 24.87 -7.93 3.04
N PHE A 211 23.83 -8.72 3.24
CA PHE A 211 22.48 -8.27 2.98
C PHE A 211 21.42 -8.91 3.90
N ILE A 212 20.27 -8.23 4.03
CA ILE A 212 19.03 -8.79 4.57
C ILE A 212 17.89 -8.40 3.64
N CYS A 213 17.16 -9.40 3.12
CA CYS A 213 15.98 -9.24 2.29
C CYS A 213 14.76 -9.86 2.98
N ALA A 214 13.58 -9.91 2.34
CA ALA A 214 12.42 -10.63 2.86
C ALA A 214 12.50 -12.13 2.57
N ASP A 215 11.89 -12.98 3.42
CA ASP A 215 11.78 -14.41 3.17
C ASP A 215 10.61 -14.79 2.23
N GLY A 216 9.78 -13.81 1.85
CA GLY A 216 8.60 -14.03 1.02
C GLY A 216 7.56 -14.95 1.65
N GLY A 217 7.51 -15.00 3.00
CA GLY A 217 6.67 -15.93 3.74
C GLY A 217 7.09 -17.40 3.54
N ARG A 218 8.36 -17.65 3.23
CA ARG A 218 8.98 -18.94 2.88
C ARG A 218 8.48 -19.53 1.56
N ALA A 219 7.19 -19.43 1.27
CA ALA A 219 6.50 -19.96 0.10
C ALA A 219 6.71 -21.49 -0.10
N LYS A 220 6.07 -22.07 -1.13
CA LYS A 220 6.16 -23.52 -1.40
C LYS A 220 7.63 -23.96 -1.60
N ASN A 221 8.01 -25.02 -0.92
CA ASN A 221 9.37 -25.62 -0.97
C ASN A 221 10.46 -24.62 -0.57
N ASP A 222 10.19 -23.72 0.36
CA ASP A 222 11.11 -22.67 0.82
C ASP A 222 11.66 -21.80 -0.33
N SER A 223 10.88 -21.65 -1.41
CA SER A 223 11.32 -20.92 -2.60
C SER A 223 11.58 -19.43 -2.34
N GLY A 224 10.96 -18.87 -1.30
CA GLY A 224 11.17 -17.48 -0.90
C GLY A 224 12.57 -17.18 -0.36
N ILE A 225 13.29 -18.20 0.12
CA ILE A 225 14.67 -18.12 0.63
C ILE A 225 15.67 -18.94 -0.17
N ALA A 226 15.25 -19.58 -1.26
CA ALA A 226 16.12 -20.49 -2.04
C ALA A 226 17.36 -19.78 -2.60
N GLY A 227 17.35 -18.47 -2.74
CA GLY A 227 18.49 -17.66 -3.17
C GLY A 227 19.61 -17.59 -2.13
N LEU A 228 19.35 -17.82 -0.82
CA LEU A 228 20.40 -17.80 0.20
C LEU A 228 21.50 -18.84 -0.07
N ALA A 229 21.12 -20.04 -0.49
CA ALA A 229 22.09 -21.08 -0.86
C ALA A 229 22.88 -20.68 -2.12
N ILE A 230 22.20 -20.11 -3.11
CA ILE A 230 22.86 -19.69 -4.37
C ILE A 230 23.92 -18.63 -4.11
N VAL A 231 23.59 -17.58 -3.35
CA VAL A 231 24.54 -16.50 -3.07
C VAL A 231 25.67 -16.94 -2.11
N GLU A 232 25.41 -17.93 -1.25
CA GLU A 232 26.42 -18.52 -0.38
C GLU A 232 27.55 -19.20 -1.19
N GLU A 233 27.20 -19.91 -2.27
CA GLU A 233 28.19 -20.54 -3.18
C GLU A 233 29.10 -19.49 -3.84
N HIS A 234 28.70 -18.24 -3.89
CA HIS A 234 29.47 -17.11 -4.41
C HIS A 234 30.12 -16.25 -3.31
N GLY A 235 30.14 -16.74 -2.07
CA GLY A 235 30.82 -16.05 -0.96
C GLY A 235 30.00 -14.88 -0.34
N LEU A 236 28.74 -14.74 -0.66
CA LEU A 236 27.92 -13.61 -0.21
C LEU A 236 27.17 -13.94 1.10
N ALA A 237 27.47 -13.20 2.17
CA ALA A 237 26.80 -13.34 3.45
C ALA A 237 25.40 -12.69 3.42
N GLY A 238 24.36 -13.46 3.75
CA GLY A 238 23.01 -12.93 3.69
C GLY A 238 21.99 -13.58 4.61
N GLY A 239 20.97 -12.81 4.95
CA GLY A 239 19.81 -13.23 5.72
C GLY A 239 18.49 -12.79 5.07
N SER A 240 17.41 -13.34 5.60
CA SER A 240 16.07 -12.96 5.23
C SER A 240 15.25 -12.66 6.48
N PHE A 241 14.53 -11.54 6.49
CA PHE A 241 13.56 -11.30 7.55
C PHE A 241 12.25 -12.04 7.28
N ASP A 242 11.61 -12.44 8.35
CA ASP A 242 10.32 -13.10 8.35
C ASP A 242 9.21 -12.11 7.97
N ALA A 243 8.53 -12.36 6.86
CA ALA A 243 7.45 -11.53 6.32
C ALA A 243 6.21 -11.44 7.24
N TRP A 244 6.11 -12.28 8.28
CA TRP A 244 5.08 -12.18 9.32
C TRP A 244 5.47 -11.21 10.44
N THR A 245 6.72 -10.78 10.52
CA THR A 245 7.22 -9.82 11.52
C THR A 245 7.33 -8.40 10.99
N ALA A 246 7.41 -8.24 9.67
CA ALA A 246 7.45 -6.95 8.99
C ALA A 246 6.92 -7.06 7.55
N PRO A 247 6.34 -5.98 6.99
CA PRO A 247 5.78 -6.02 5.64
C PRO A 247 6.86 -6.20 4.57
N ILE A 248 6.64 -7.14 3.64
CA ILE A 248 7.41 -7.23 2.40
C ILE A 248 7.14 -5.96 1.55
N GLY A 249 8.18 -5.43 0.91
CA GLY A 249 8.08 -4.19 0.12
C GLY A 249 8.36 -2.90 0.91
N ASP A 250 8.52 -2.98 2.24
CA ASP A 250 8.90 -1.84 3.10
C ASP A 250 10.16 -2.16 3.91
N ALA A 251 11.32 -1.80 3.37
CA ALA A 251 12.62 -2.07 4.01
C ALA A 251 12.83 -1.25 5.28
N PHE A 252 12.27 -0.06 5.36
CA PHE A 252 12.41 0.80 6.55
C PHE A 252 11.64 0.22 7.72
N LYS A 253 10.43 -0.28 7.47
CA LYS A 253 9.65 -0.96 8.50
C LYS A 253 10.29 -2.29 8.90
N ALA A 254 10.82 -3.04 7.93
CA ALA A 254 11.58 -4.27 8.21
C ALA A 254 12.82 -3.99 9.07
N TYR A 255 13.56 -2.92 8.81
CA TYR A 255 14.71 -2.51 9.63
C TYR A 255 14.30 -2.14 11.07
N GLU A 256 13.16 -1.46 11.24
CA GLU A 256 12.64 -0.99 12.52
C GLU A 256 12.13 -2.13 13.43
N ILE A 257 11.29 -3.03 12.89
CA ILE A 257 10.55 -4.03 13.69
C ILE A 257 10.75 -5.48 13.26
N GLY A 258 11.35 -5.73 12.06
CA GLY A 258 11.49 -7.06 11.51
C GLY A 258 12.44 -7.95 12.29
N LYS A 259 12.22 -9.27 12.16
CA LYS A 259 13.11 -10.29 12.72
C LYS A 259 13.65 -11.19 11.63
N VAL A 260 14.88 -11.64 11.80
CA VAL A 260 15.51 -12.61 10.89
C VAL A 260 14.75 -13.93 10.93
N GLY A 261 14.26 -14.40 9.78
CA GLY A 261 13.58 -15.70 9.60
C GLY A 261 14.51 -16.81 9.08
N ALA A 262 15.56 -16.42 8.34
CA ALA A 262 16.59 -17.35 7.84
C ALA A 262 17.90 -16.60 7.57
N CYS A 263 19.03 -17.32 7.61
CA CYS A 263 20.31 -16.80 7.18
C CYS A 263 21.19 -17.95 6.59
N ASN A 264 22.14 -17.61 5.74
CA ASN A 264 23.12 -18.58 5.26
C ASN A 264 24.28 -18.72 6.26
N ARG A 265 25.15 -19.71 6.01
CA ARG A 265 26.26 -20.02 6.94
C ARG A 265 27.27 -18.87 7.05
N LEU A 266 27.46 -18.11 5.98
CA LEU A 266 28.39 -16.99 5.97
C LEU A 266 27.86 -15.84 6.86
N ALA A 267 26.57 -15.53 6.80
CA ALA A 267 25.95 -14.55 7.69
C ALA A 267 25.93 -15.04 9.15
N ALA A 268 25.64 -16.33 9.38
CA ALA A 268 25.70 -16.92 10.71
C ALA A 268 27.12 -16.82 11.32
N ALA A 269 28.16 -17.07 10.52
CA ALA A 269 29.56 -16.90 10.95
C ALA A 269 29.90 -15.43 11.30
N ARG A 270 29.16 -14.47 10.75
CA ARG A 270 29.27 -13.04 11.04
C ARG A 270 28.33 -12.56 12.18
N GLY A 271 27.74 -13.50 12.92
CA GLY A 271 26.90 -13.22 14.09
C GLY A 271 25.42 -12.93 13.81
N VAL A 272 24.93 -13.29 12.63
CA VAL A 272 23.48 -13.21 12.33
C VAL A 272 22.78 -14.47 12.82
N GLU A 273 21.73 -14.30 13.62
CA GLU A 273 20.93 -15.39 14.20
C GLU A 273 19.46 -15.27 13.81
N VAL A 274 18.78 -16.41 13.61
CA VAL A 274 17.33 -16.45 13.42
C VAL A 274 16.62 -15.93 14.68
N GLY A 275 15.62 -15.07 14.51
CA GLY A 275 14.91 -14.40 15.60
C GLY A 275 15.52 -13.06 16.02
N MET A 276 16.75 -12.76 15.62
CA MET A 276 17.42 -11.47 15.88
C MET A 276 16.67 -10.33 15.18
N ALA A 277 16.67 -9.12 15.75
CA ALA A 277 16.14 -7.95 15.07
C ALA A 277 16.94 -7.64 13.79
N VAL A 278 16.28 -7.24 12.71
CA VAL A 278 16.93 -6.92 11.42
C VAL A 278 18.01 -5.86 11.60
N SER A 279 17.76 -4.82 12.40
CA SER A 279 18.75 -3.77 12.69
C SER A 279 20.02 -4.31 13.39
N GLN A 280 19.88 -5.26 14.30
CA GLN A 280 20.99 -5.91 14.97
C GLN A 280 21.78 -6.81 14.02
N ALA A 281 21.09 -7.61 13.23
CA ALA A 281 21.70 -8.49 12.23
C ALA A 281 22.46 -7.68 11.16
N ALA A 282 21.87 -6.60 10.68
CA ALA A 282 22.52 -5.70 9.73
C ALA A 282 23.76 -5.01 10.34
N THR A 283 23.72 -4.68 11.63
CA THR A 283 24.87 -4.12 12.37
C THR A 283 25.97 -5.17 12.54
N ALA A 284 25.63 -6.44 12.82
CA ALA A 284 26.62 -7.52 12.91
C ALA A 284 27.35 -7.72 11.58
N LEU A 285 26.62 -7.70 10.45
CA LEU A 285 27.24 -7.73 9.11
C LEU A 285 28.10 -6.49 8.84
N LEU A 286 27.66 -5.31 9.26
CA LEU A 286 28.37 -4.03 9.05
C LEU A 286 29.74 -4.01 9.73
N LEU A 287 29.79 -4.50 10.96
CA LEU A 287 31.00 -4.46 11.82
C LEU A 287 31.95 -5.62 11.59
N HIS A 288 31.56 -6.63 10.81
CA HIS A 288 32.43 -7.74 10.49
C HIS A 288 33.58 -7.27 9.60
N GLU A 289 34.80 -7.49 10.05
CA GLU A 289 36.02 -7.27 9.28
C GLU A 289 36.43 -8.61 8.60
N ASP A 290 36.79 -8.56 7.30
CA ASP A 290 37.17 -9.74 6.50
C ASP A 290 38.53 -10.26 6.91
#